data_094eec0e27879e32757160f302b150f5
#
_entry.id   094eec0e27879e32757160f302b150f5
#
_cell.length_a   1.000
_cell.length_b   1.000
_cell.length_c   1.000
_cell.angle_alpha   90.00
_cell.angle_beta   90.00
_cell.angle_gamma   90.00
#
_symmetry.space_group_name_H-M   'P 1'
#
loop_
_entity.id
_entity.type
_entity.pdbx_description
1 polymer ?
#
loop_
_entity_poly.entity_id
_entity_poly.type
_entity_poly.pdbx_seq_one_letter_code
_entity_poly.pdbx_strand_id
1 'polypeptide(L)'
;MRERPYVLLSCSMSIDGYLDGATDERLLLSNAADFDRVDAVRASCDAILVGARTVRRDNPRLMVRTQARRDARTARGVPECPIKVTVTEKAKLDPGAAFFTAGDAEKIVYCASPRVEHARALLGDVATVVDGGLPVDLRQVTEDLYERGVERLMVEGGGTIHTQFLTADLADELHLVVAPFFVGDSRASRFVNDGDFPFHPGRRAKLADVRQIGDVVLLRYALSPRFDSAEQGDR
;
A
#
# COMPACT_ATOMS: atom_id res chain seq x y z
N MET A 1 -11.16 -18.56 -10.45
CA MET A 1 -10.41 -17.31 -10.29
C MET A 1 -8.97 -17.69 -9.99
N ARG A 2 -7.98 -17.01 -10.57
CA ARG A 2 -6.59 -17.21 -10.17
C ARG A 2 -6.41 -16.79 -8.71
N GLU A 3 -5.44 -17.37 -8.03
CA GLU A 3 -5.13 -17.03 -6.65
C GLU A 3 -4.46 -15.66 -6.58
N ARG A 4 -4.67 -14.93 -5.49
CA ARG A 4 -4.06 -13.63 -5.22
C ARG A 4 -3.64 -13.52 -3.75
N PRO A 5 -2.68 -12.65 -3.39
CA PRO A 5 -2.30 -12.43 -2.02
C PRO A 5 -3.49 -11.96 -1.17
N TYR A 6 -3.37 -12.09 0.14
CA TYR A 6 -4.19 -11.34 1.08
C TYR A 6 -3.80 -9.87 1.00
N VAL A 7 -4.76 -8.98 0.72
CA VAL A 7 -4.51 -7.55 0.50
C VAL A 7 -5.01 -6.72 1.66
N LEU A 8 -4.08 -6.05 2.32
CA LEU A 8 -4.33 -5.11 3.41
C LEU A 8 -4.08 -3.68 2.91
N LEU A 9 -5.11 -2.83 2.92
CA LEU A 9 -4.97 -1.40 2.69
C LEU A 9 -4.63 -0.69 4.00
N SER A 10 -3.66 0.20 4.00
CA SER A 10 -3.26 0.96 5.19
C SER A 10 -3.04 2.42 4.85
N CYS A 11 -3.74 3.30 5.54
CA CYS A 11 -3.55 4.74 5.40
C CYS A 11 -3.93 5.50 6.68
N SER A 12 -3.44 6.73 6.78
CA SER A 12 -3.86 7.72 7.78
C SER A 12 -4.49 8.90 7.06
N MET A 13 -5.60 9.43 7.60
CA MET A 13 -6.31 10.58 7.03
C MET A 13 -6.71 11.56 8.12
N SER A 14 -7.01 12.81 7.73
CA SER A 14 -7.67 13.79 8.59
C SER A 14 -9.14 13.42 8.83
N ILE A 15 -9.81 14.06 9.79
CA ILE A 15 -11.23 13.83 10.07
C ILE A 15 -12.10 14.02 8.81
N ASP A 16 -11.75 14.95 7.94
CA ASP A 16 -12.46 15.24 6.68
C ASP A 16 -11.96 14.42 5.47
N GLY A 17 -11.13 13.37 5.71
CA GLY A 17 -10.83 12.34 4.72
C GLY A 17 -9.66 12.64 3.77
N TYR A 18 -8.72 13.51 4.15
CA TYR A 18 -7.56 13.83 3.34
C TYR A 18 -6.30 13.08 3.79
N LEU A 19 -5.51 12.62 2.82
CA LEU A 19 -4.23 11.92 3.04
C LEU A 19 -3.04 12.86 3.14
N ASP A 20 -3.21 14.13 2.76
CA ASP A 20 -2.13 15.12 2.73
C ASP A 20 -2.71 16.53 2.59
N GLY A 21 -1.85 17.56 2.72
CA GLY A 21 -2.18 18.94 2.40
C GLY A 21 -2.20 19.21 0.90
N ALA A 22 -2.66 20.42 0.52
CA ALA A 22 -2.61 20.91 -0.86
C ALA A 22 -1.26 21.59 -1.22
N THR A 23 -0.37 21.74 -0.25
CA THR A 23 0.98 22.32 -0.41
C THR A 23 2.02 21.21 -0.54
N ASP A 24 3.29 21.58 -0.83
CA ASP A 24 4.41 20.63 -0.87
C ASP A 24 4.91 20.25 0.54
N GLU A 25 4.40 20.90 1.58
CA GLU A 25 4.71 20.56 2.96
C GLU A 25 4.00 19.27 3.38
N ARG A 26 4.80 18.29 3.84
CA ARG A 26 4.27 16.99 4.25
C ARG A 26 3.44 17.10 5.53
N LEU A 27 2.19 16.65 5.45
CA LEU A 27 1.29 16.60 6.58
C LEU A 27 1.55 15.37 7.45
N LEU A 28 1.67 15.56 8.76
CA LEU A 28 1.84 14.48 9.72
C LEU A 28 0.46 14.00 10.22
N LEU A 29 -0.03 12.89 9.69
CA LEU A 29 -1.34 12.29 9.99
C LEU A 29 -1.29 11.16 11.02
N SER A 30 -0.17 11.02 11.73
CA SER A 30 0.04 9.93 12.66
C SER A 30 1.05 10.32 13.73
N ASN A 31 1.28 9.46 14.72
CA ASN A 31 2.23 9.65 15.81
C ASN A 31 3.24 8.49 15.88
N ALA A 32 4.22 8.59 16.80
CA ALA A 32 5.29 7.60 16.93
C ALA A 32 4.76 6.17 17.22
N ALA A 33 3.70 6.04 18.02
CA ALA A 33 3.13 4.74 18.37
C ALA A 33 2.43 4.09 17.16
N ASP A 34 1.73 4.88 16.33
CA ASP A 34 1.12 4.36 15.11
C ASP A 34 2.19 4.06 14.04
N PHE A 35 3.26 4.85 13.94
CA PHE A 35 4.38 4.49 13.07
C PHE A 35 5.05 3.19 13.47
N ASP A 36 5.14 2.87 14.76
CA ASP A 36 5.64 1.57 15.24
C ASP A 36 4.67 0.44 14.86
N ARG A 37 3.35 0.65 14.98
CA ARG A 37 2.34 -0.29 14.50
C ARG A 37 2.47 -0.54 12.98
N VAL A 38 2.60 0.52 12.18
CA VAL A 38 2.79 0.39 10.73
C VAL A 38 4.05 -0.42 10.41
N ASP A 39 5.14 -0.19 11.15
CA ASP A 39 6.38 -0.94 11.01
C ASP A 39 6.18 -2.44 11.32
N ALA A 40 5.37 -2.77 12.34
CA ALA A 40 5.00 -4.16 12.66
C ALA A 40 4.17 -4.80 11.53
N VAL A 41 3.20 -4.07 10.97
CA VAL A 41 2.40 -4.54 9.83
C VAL A 41 3.29 -4.77 8.59
N ARG A 42 4.20 -3.85 8.27
CA ARG A 42 5.18 -4.05 7.18
C ARG A 42 5.98 -5.32 7.39
N ALA A 43 6.44 -5.57 8.63
CA ALA A 43 7.21 -6.77 8.96
C ALA A 43 6.42 -8.07 8.81
N SER A 44 5.09 -8.05 8.82
CA SER A 44 4.21 -9.21 8.60
C SER A 44 3.84 -9.45 7.13
N CYS A 45 4.24 -8.55 6.21
CA CYS A 45 3.90 -8.63 4.80
C CYS A 45 5.08 -9.08 3.94
N ASP A 46 4.79 -9.68 2.78
CA ASP A 46 5.80 -10.10 1.81
C ASP A 46 6.12 -8.99 0.81
N ALA A 47 5.14 -8.14 0.52
CA ALA A 47 5.30 -6.99 -0.37
C ALA A 47 4.56 -5.75 0.14
N ILE A 48 5.07 -4.57 -0.24
CA ILE A 48 4.43 -3.27 0.01
C ILE A 48 4.25 -2.55 -1.34
N LEU A 49 3.02 -2.17 -1.65
CA LEU A 49 2.68 -1.46 -2.88
C LEU A 49 2.30 -0.01 -2.62
N VAL A 50 2.88 0.89 -3.42
CA VAL A 50 2.50 2.31 -3.50
C VAL A 50 2.36 2.74 -4.95
N GLY A 51 1.51 3.73 -5.23
CA GLY A 51 1.41 4.31 -6.57
C GLY A 51 2.62 5.18 -6.92
N ALA A 52 2.95 5.30 -8.21
CA ALA A 52 4.06 6.11 -8.70
C ALA A 52 3.96 7.59 -8.30
N ARG A 53 2.75 8.14 -8.07
CA ARG A 53 2.60 9.50 -7.53
C ARG A 53 3.16 9.62 -6.12
N THR A 54 2.91 8.63 -5.26
CA THR A 54 3.46 8.54 -3.91
C THR A 54 4.98 8.42 -3.95
N VAL A 55 5.54 7.60 -4.86
CA VAL A 55 7.00 7.53 -5.04
C VAL A 55 7.60 8.89 -5.37
N ARG A 56 6.99 9.63 -6.31
CA ARG A 56 7.50 10.95 -6.74
C ARG A 56 7.36 12.04 -5.67
N ARG A 57 6.25 12.04 -4.92
CA ARG A 57 5.94 13.11 -3.96
C ARG A 57 6.61 12.89 -2.62
N ASP A 58 6.53 11.67 -2.10
CA ASP A 58 6.91 11.36 -0.72
C ASP A 58 8.30 10.73 -0.62
N ASN A 59 8.85 10.28 -1.76
CA ASN A 59 10.14 9.58 -1.85
C ASN A 59 10.33 8.52 -0.74
N PRO A 60 9.39 7.57 -0.58
CA PRO A 60 9.35 6.67 0.56
C PRO A 60 10.44 5.60 0.45
N ARG A 61 11.03 5.24 1.59
CA ARG A 61 12.00 4.12 1.65
C ARG A 61 11.33 2.76 1.69
N LEU A 62 10.11 2.64 2.20
CA LEU A 62 9.31 1.41 2.39
C LEU A 62 10.12 0.27 3.04
N MET A 63 10.73 0.55 4.17
CA MET A 63 11.55 -0.41 4.90
C MET A 63 10.90 -0.78 6.23
N VAL A 64 11.22 -1.96 6.74
CA VAL A 64 11.05 -2.30 8.16
C VAL A 64 12.14 -1.56 8.94
N ARG A 65 11.75 -0.73 9.90
CA ARG A 65 12.66 0.20 10.61
C ARG A 65 13.38 -0.47 11.78
N THR A 66 12.63 -1.26 12.56
CA THR A 66 13.11 -1.86 13.80
C THR A 66 14.00 -3.05 13.51
N GLN A 67 15.24 -3.07 14.06
CA GLN A 67 16.19 -4.16 13.86
C GLN A 67 15.60 -5.51 14.31
N ALA A 68 14.99 -5.57 15.50
CA ALA A 68 14.38 -6.79 16.00
C ALA A 68 13.33 -7.39 15.05
N ARG A 69 12.56 -6.57 14.33
CA ARG A 69 11.59 -7.05 13.33
C ARG A 69 12.30 -7.57 12.07
N ARG A 70 13.39 -6.95 11.63
CA ARG A 70 14.22 -7.44 10.53
C ARG A 70 14.83 -8.81 10.89
N ASP A 71 15.40 -8.92 12.08
CA ASP A 71 15.99 -10.18 12.59
C ASP A 71 14.93 -11.28 12.68
N ALA A 72 13.73 -10.96 13.16
CA ALA A 72 12.61 -11.90 13.19
C ALA A 72 12.16 -12.37 11.81
N ARG A 73 12.22 -11.49 10.78
CA ARG A 73 11.96 -11.88 9.39
C ARG A 73 13.03 -12.84 8.88
N THR A 74 14.30 -12.49 9.05
CA THR A 74 15.44 -13.34 8.66
C THR A 74 15.41 -14.70 9.33
N ALA A 75 15.04 -14.76 10.63
CA ALA A 75 14.90 -16.02 11.37
C ALA A 75 13.77 -16.93 10.80
N ARG A 76 12.79 -16.36 10.09
CA ARG A 76 11.75 -17.11 9.36
C ARG A 76 12.17 -17.49 7.93
N GLY A 77 13.39 -17.14 7.51
CA GLY A 77 13.89 -17.43 6.15
C GLY A 77 13.39 -16.48 5.07
N VAL A 78 12.82 -15.31 5.43
CA VAL A 78 12.39 -14.29 4.46
C VAL A 78 13.30 -13.06 4.52
N PRO A 79 13.38 -12.23 3.45
CA PRO A 79 14.21 -11.03 3.42
C PRO A 79 13.88 -10.06 4.58
N GLU A 80 14.89 -9.30 5.02
CA GLU A 80 14.73 -8.29 6.11
C GLU A 80 13.60 -7.29 5.86
N CYS A 81 13.36 -6.94 4.61
CA CYS A 81 12.30 -6.03 4.21
C CYS A 81 11.43 -6.66 3.11
N PRO A 82 10.13 -6.33 3.07
CA PRO A 82 9.23 -6.75 2.01
C PRO A 82 9.67 -6.28 0.62
N ILE A 83 9.24 -6.99 -0.42
CA ILE A 83 9.35 -6.55 -1.81
C ILE A 83 8.67 -5.18 -1.96
N LYS A 84 9.33 -4.25 -2.64
CA LYS A 84 8.76 -2.92 -2.92
C LYS A 84 8.10 -2.93 -4.29
N VAL A 85 6.81 -2.59 -4.32
CA VAL A 85 6.01 -2.63 -5.54
C VAL A 85 5.49 -1.24 -5.87
N THR A 86 5.58 -0.83 -7.13
CA THR A 86 4.89 0.37 -7.62
C THR A 86 4.21 0.13 -8.95
N VAL A 87 3.12 0.87 -9.18
CA VAL A 87 2.35 0.83 -10.43
C VAL A 87 2.39 2.20 -11.10
N THR A 88 2.55 2.22 -12.43
CA THR A 88 2.69 3.47 -13.20
C THR A 88 2.12 3.37 -14.61
N GLU A 89 1.24 4.30 -14.98
CA GLU A 89 0.75 4.42 -16.37
C GLU A 89 1.78 5.07 -17.31
N LYS A 90 2.68 5.90 -16.79
CA LYS A 90 3.51 6.81 -17.59
C LYS A 90 5.01 6.55 -17.48
N ALA A 91 5.45 5.60 -16.65
CA ALA A 91 6.86 5.32 -16.35
C ALA A 91 7.67 6.56 -15.91
N LYS A 92 7.00 7.56 -15.32
CA LYS A 92 7.67 8.78 -14.82
C LYS A 92 8.15 8.52 -13.39
N LEU A 93 9.30 7.87 -13.27
CA LEU A 93 9.98 7.54 -12.01
C LEU A 93 11.45 7.93 -12.13
N ASP A 94 12.04 8.34 -11.00
CA ASP A 94 13.46 8.64 -10.90
C ASP A 94 14.18 7.40 -10.33
N PRO A 95 15.13 6.76 -11.05
CA PRO A 95 15.90 5.62 -10.52
C PRO A 95 16.72 5.99 -9.28
N GLY A 96 17.04 7.27 -9.07
CA GLY A 96 17.70 7.77 -7.86
C GLY A 96 16.79 7.94 -6.64
N ALA A 97 15.47 7.75 -6.78
CA ALA A 97 14.53 7.87 -5.65
C ALA A 97 14.84 6.87 -4.54
N ALA A 98 14.56 7.24 -3.28
CA ALA A 98 14.78 6.37 -2.11
C ALA A 98 14.00 5.04 -2.18
N PHE A 99 12.90 4.99 -2.93
CA PHE A 99 12.19 3.76 -3.25
C PHE A 99 13.13 2.72 -3.89
N PHE A 100 13.98 3.14 -4.82
CA PHE A 100 14.90 2.25 -5.53
C PHE A 100 16.24 2.07 -4.82
N THR A 101 16.76 3.12 -4.19
CA THR A 101 18.13 3.13 -3.65
C THR A 101 18.24 2.74 -2.19
N ALA A 102 17.15 2.77 -1.41
CA ALA A 102 17.21 2.43 0.01
C ALA A 102 17.02 0.92 0.25
N GLY A 103 18.02 0.27 0.83
CA GLY A 103 18.02 -1.15 1.19
C GLY A 103 18.01 -2.11 -0.01
N ASP A 104 18.17 -3.40 0.29
CA ASP A 104 18.42 -4.45 -0.72
C ASP A 104 17.16 -5.23 -1.13
N ALA A 105 15.99 -4.85 -0.60
CA ALA A 105 14.73 -5.50 -0.98
C ALA A 105 14.52 -5.46 -2.49
N GLU A 106 13.94 -6.51 -3.06
CA GLU A 106 13.51 -6.55 -4.46
C GLU A 106 12.54 -5.39 -4.76
N LYS A 107 12.63 -4.83 -5.98
CA LYS A 107 11.77 -3.75 -6.46
C LYS A 107 11.10 -4.20 -7.74
N ILE A 108 9.76 -4.10 -7.79
CA ILE A 108 8.96 -4.45 -8.96
C ILE A 108 8.16 -3.23 -9.41
N VAL A 109 8.22 -2.94 -10.70
CA VAL A 109 7.48 -1.83 -11.32
C VAL A 109 6.52 -2.39 -12.36
N TYR A 110 5.22 -2.35 -12.08
CA TYR A 110 4.19 -2.65 -13.08
C TYR A 110 3.90 -1.40 -13.89
N CYS A 111 4.08 -1.49 -15.19
CA CYS A 111 3.96 -0.37 -16.10
C CYS A 111 2.92 -0.65 -17.18
N ALA A 112 2.22 0.39 -17.65
CA ALA A 112 1.29 0.24 -18.77
C ALA A 112 2.04 -0.23 -20.04
N SER A 113 1.44 -1.19 -20.79
CA SER A 113 2.06 -1.89 -21.92
C SER A 113 2.82 -0.97 -22.89
N PRO A 114 2.29 0.22 -23.32
CA PRO A 114 3.01 1.08 -24.26
C PRO A 114 4.27 1.75 -23.68
N ARG A 115 4.51 1.59 -22.39
CA ARG A 115 5.63 2.24 -21.67
C ARG A 115 6.67 1.24 -21.13
N VAL A 116 6.46 -0.05 -21.31
CA VAL A 116 7.30 -1.10 -20.74
C VAL A 116 8.75 -0.98 -21.21
N GLU A 117 8.99 -0.83 -22.51
CA GLU A 117 10.36 -0.71 -23.04
C GLU A 117 11.07 0.56 -22.54
N HIS A 118 10.35 1.69 -22.47
CA HIS A 118 10.89 2.90 -21.87
C HIS A 118 11.20 2.72 -20.38
N ALA A 119 10.30 2.05 -19.64
CA ALA A 119 10.49 1.77 -18.22
C ALA A 119 11.68 0.82 -17.98
N ARG A 120 11.87 -0.20 -18.83
CA ARG A 120 13.02 -1.11 -18.77
C ARG A 120 14.32 -0.39 -19.01
N ALA A 121 14.38 0.49 -20.03
CA ALA A 121 15.57 1.29 -20.31
C ALA A 121 15.92 2.24 -19.16
N LEU A 122 14.91 2.75 -18.44
CA LEU A 122 15.09 3.72 -17.35
C LEU A 122 15.41 3.05 -16.00
N LEU A 123 14.77 1.92 -15.69
CA LEU A 123 14.72 1.33 -14.34
C LEU A 123 15.30 -0.09 -14.28
N GLY A 124 15.69 -0.69 -15.42
CA GLY A 124 16.11 -2.09 -15.46
C GLY A 124 17.30 -2.44 -14.59
N ASP A 125 18.17 -1.47 -14.29
CA ASP A 125 19.32 -1.67 -13.39
C ASP A 125 18.94 -1.68 -11.91
N VAL A 126 17.76 -1.14 -11.54
CA VAL A 126 17.33 -0.95 -10.15
C VAL A 126 16.02 -1.65 -9.78
N ALA A 127 15.27 -2.16 -10.77
CA ALA A 127 13.99 -2.82 -10.55
C ALA A 127 13.62 -3.78 -11.69
N THR A 128 12.84 -4.83 -11.36
CA THR A 128 12.14 -5.66 -12.33
C THR A 128 10.95 -4.89 -12.91
N VAL A 129 10.92 -4.69 -14.23
CA VAL A 129 9.80 -4.04 -14.93
C VAL A 129 8.89 -5.08 -15.56
N VAL A 130 7.62 -5.06 -15.20
CA VAL A 130 6.58 -5.98 -15.65
C VAL A 130 5.51 -5.23 -16.42
N ASP A 131 5.00 -5.85 -17.49
CA ASP A 131 3.83 -5.34 -18.21
C ASP A 131 2.57 -5.54 -17.35
N GLY A 132 1.91 -4.44 -16.99
CA GLY A 132 0.71 -4.43 -16.15
C GLY A 132 -0.60 -4.31 -16.95
N GLY A 133 -0.54 -4.32 -18.31
CA GLY A 133 -1.72 -4.09 -19.15
C GLY A 133 -1.95 -2.60 -19.51
N LEU A 134 -3.06 -2.31 -20.16
CA LEU A 134 -3.47 -0.94 -20.55
C LEU A 134 -5.00 -0.78 -20.39
N PRO A 135 -5.46 -0.01 -19.38
CA PRO A 135 -4.68 0.53 -18.24
C PRO A 135 -4.03 -0.58 -17.40
N VAL A 136 -3.15 -0.22 -16.46
CA VAL A 136 -2.58 -1.21 -15.52
C VAL A 136 -3.71 -1.89 -14.75
N ASP A 137 -3.79 -3.22 -14.87
CA ASP A 137 -4.81 -4.05 -14.23
C ASP A 137 -4.32 -4.57 -12.87
N LEU A 138 -4.86 -4.03 -11.77
CA LEU A 138 -4.46 -4.44 -10.42
C LEU A 138 -4.79 -5.89 -10.10
N ARG A 139 -5.76 -6.50 -10.78
CA ARG A 139 -6.04 -7.94 -10.63
C ARG A 139 -4.88 -8.76 -11.19
N GLN A 140 -4.43 -8.44 -12.41
CA GLN A 140 -3.25 -9.09 -12.99
C GLN A 140 -2.00 -8.85 -12.15
N VAL A 141 -1.82 -7.62 -11.64
CA VAL A 141 -0.71 -7.28 -10.72
C VAL A 141 -0.74 -8.16 -9.46
N THR A 142 -1.91 -8.34 -8.84
CA THR A 142 -2.01 -9.19 -7.64
C THR A 142 -1.82 -10.68 -7.96
N GLU A 143 -2.31 -11.17 -9.08
CA GLU A 143 -2.10 -12.54 -9.54
C GLU A 143 -0.60 -12.82 -9.82
N ASP A 144 0.11 -11.93 -10.53
CA ASP A 144 1.55 -12.06 -10.78
C ASP A 144 2.38 -11.99 -9.48
N LEU A 145 2.00 -11.13 -8.54
CA LEU A 145 2.64 -11.08 -7.22
C LEU A 145 2.46 -12.40 -6.46
N TYR A 146 1.29 -13.02 -6.53
CA TYR A 146 1.05 -14.32 -5.90
C TYR A 146 1.88 -15.43 -6.57
N GLU A 147 1.97 -15.45 -7.88
CA GLU A 147 2.83 -16.39 -8.63
C GLU A 147 4.33 -16.22 -8.27
N ARG A 148 4.74 -15.04 -7.80
CA ARG A 148 6.09 -14.74 -7.25
C ARG A 148 6.27 -15.12 -5.79
N GLY A 149 5.25 -15.71 -5.14
CA GLY A 149 5.29 -16.13 -3.74
C GLY A 149 4.86 -15.04 -2.74
N VAL A 150 4.24 -13.95 -3.18
CA VAL A 150 3.66 -12.96 -2.27
C VAL A 150 2.32 -13.48 -1.75
N GLU A 151 2.25 -13.84 -0.48
CA GLU A 151 1.02 -14.29 0.18
C GLU A 151 0.27 -13.14 0.86
N ARG A 152 0.99 -12.13 1.36
CA ARG A 152 0.43 -10.96 2.06
C ARG A 152 0.98 -9.65 1.48
N LEU A 153 0.09 -8.86 0.88
CA LEU A 153 0.39 -7.57 0.25
C LEU A 153 -0.16 -6.41 1.10
N MET A 154 0.70 -5.50 1.51
CA MET A 154 0.31 -4.23 2.10
C MET A 154 0.24 -3.14 1.01
N VAL A 155 -0.86 -2.41 0.94
CA VAL A 155 -1.04 -1.27 0.03
C VAL A 155 -1.09 0.01 0.87
N GLU A 156 -0.07 0.87 0.73
CA GLU A 156 0.05 2.12 1.49
C GLU A 156 -0.38 3.37 0.72
N GLY A 157 -0.94 3.17 -0.44
CA GLY A 157 -1.61 4.26 -1.13
C GLY A 157 -0.88 4.80 -2.37
N GLY A 158 -1.17 6.03 -2.87
CA GLY A 158 -2.13 7.06 -2.43
C GLY A 158 -3.60 6.82 -2.82
N GLY A 159 -4.41 7.87 -2.72
CA GLY A 159 -5.86 7.78 -2.89
C GLY A 159 -6.32 7.10 -4.18
N THR A 160 -5.66 7.34 -5.31
CA THR A 160 -5.98 6.65 -6.57
C THR A 160 -5.82 5.13 -6.44
N ILE A 161 -4.76 4.67 -5.80
CA ILE A 161 -4.50 3.24 -5.61
C ILE A 161 -5.53 2.63 -4.66
N HIS A 162 -5.81 3.30 -3.54
CA HIS A 162 -6.87 2.84 -2.63
C HIS A 162 -8.23 2.75 -3.33
N THR A 163 -8.59 3.77 -4.13
CA THR A 163 -9.83 3.76 -4.93
C THR A 163 -9.87 2.55 -5.85
N GLN A 164 -8.81 2.29 -6.61
CA GLN A 164 -8.75 1.18 -7.57
C GLN A 164 -8.85 -0.19 -6.88
N PHE A 165 -8.16 -0.41 -5.76
CA PHE A 165 -8.28 -1.66 -5.01
C PHE A 165 -9.68 -1.86 -4.44
N LEU A 166 -10.30 -0.81 -3.92
CA LEU A 166 -11.65 -0.88 -3.33
C LEU A 166 -12.72 -1.07 -4.40
N THR A 167 -12.68 -0.34 -5.52
CA THR A 167 -13.66 -0.48 -6.61
C THR A 167 -13.55 -1.81 -7.35
N ALA A 168 -12.34 -2.38 -7.44
CA ALA A 168 -12.11 -3.70 -8.03
C ALA A 168 -12.42 -4.88 -7.08
N ASP A 169 -12.87 -4.62 -5.84
CA ASP A 169 -13.13 -5.63 -4.79
C ASP A 169 -11.91 -6.53 -4.54
N LEU A 170 -10.70 -5.94 -4.50
CA LEU A 170 -9.43 -6.65 -4.35
C LEU A 170 -8.88 -6.59 -2.92
N ALA A 171 -9.44 -5.77 -2.05
CA ALA A 171 -8.99 -5.61 -0.68
C ALA A 171 -9.69 -6.59 0.28
N ASP A 172 -8.92 -7.18 1.19
CA ASP A 172 -9.43 -8.10 2.22
C ASP A 172 -9.58 -7.40 3.57
N GLU A 173 -8.72 -6.40 3.84
CA GLU A 173 -8.67 -5.67 5.10
C GLU A 173 -8.34 -4.19 4.86
N LEU A 174 -8.87 -3.32 5.71
CA LEU A 174 -8.54 -1.90 5.74
C LEU A 174 -8.10 -1.49 7.15
N HIS A 175 -6.90 -0.92 7.26
CA HIS A 175 -6.43 -0.16 8.41
C HIS A 175 -6.56 1.33 8.11
N LEU A 176 -7.50 1.98 8.73
CA LEU A 176 -7.77 3.41 8.56
C LEU A 176 -7.47 4.14 9.87
N VAL A 177 -6.45 5.00 9.87
CA VAL A 177 -6.12 5.85 11.00
C VAL A 177 -6.72 7.23 10.77
N VAL A 178 -7.39 7.77 11.78
CA VAL A 178 -8.00 9.10 11.74
C VAL A 178 -7.22 10.03 12.66
N ALA A 179 -6.58 11.04 12.09
CA ALA A 179 -5.88 12.10 12.80
C ALA A 179 -6.85 13.18 13.26
N PRO A 180 -6.66 13.80 14.47
CA PRO A 180 -7.65 14.66 15.13
C PRO A 180 -7.65 16.10 14.60
N PHE A 181 -7.63 16.30 13.28
CA PHE A 181 -7.71 17.61 12.66
C PHE A 181 -8.35 17.58 11.28
N PHE A 182 -8.60 18.75 10.70
CA PHE A 182 -9.18 18.94 9.38
C PHE A 182 -8.17 19.58 8.44
N VAL A 183 -8.20 19.20 7.16
CA VAL A 183 -7.42 19.82 6.08
C VAL A 183 -8.22 20.92 5.40
N GLY A 184 -9.49 20.67 5.07
CA GLY A 184 -10.43 21.67 4.54
C GLY A 184 -10.11 22.22 3.14
N ASP A 185 -9.18 21.61 2.39
CA ASP A 185 -8.78 22.06 1.06
C ASP A 185 -9.10 21.00 -0.01
N SER A 186 -10.05 21.31 -0.88
CA SER A 186 -10.51 20.39 -1.93
C SER A 186 -9.43 20.01 -2.97
N ARG A 187 -8.31 20.72 -3.03
CA ARG A 187 -7.15 20.41 -3.88
C ARG A 187 -6.26 19.33 -3.28
N ALA A 188 -6.40 19.07 -1.98
CA ALA A 188 -5.65 18.04 -1.26
C ALA A 188 -6.06 16.62 -1.69
N SER A 189 -5.15 15.66 -1.53
CA SER A 189 -5.40 14.26 -1.88
C SER A 189 -6.34 13.60 -0.88
N ARG A 190 -7.46 13.04 -1.36
CA ARG A 190 -8.41 12.28 -0.53
C ARG A 190 -7.97 10.83 -0.37
N PHE A 191 -8.50 10.19 0.70
CA PHE A 191 -8.35 8.74 0.93
C PHE A 191 -8.86 7.93 -0.27
N VAL A 192 -10.06 8.28 -0.78
CA VAL A 192 -10.63 7.72 -2.00
C VAL A 192 -11.14 8.84 -2.89
N ASN A 193 -11.09 8.60 -4.21
CA ASN A 193 -11.72 9.44 -5.22
C ASN A 193 -13.12 8.91 -5.55
N ASP A 194 -13.82 9.55 -6.48
CA ASP A 194 -15.07 9.06 -7.03
C ASP A 194 -14.89 7.67 -7.65
N GLY A 195 -15.87 6.78 -7.43
CA GLY A 195 -15.83 5.42 -7.93
C GLY A 195 -17.10 4.64 -7.57
N ASP A 196 -17.31 3.53 -8.26
CA ASP A 196 -18.38 2.59 -7.97
C ASP A 196 -17.88 1.56 -6.93
N PHE A 197 -18.14 1.84 -5.67
CA PHE A 197 -17.66 1.01 -4.58
C PHE A 197 -18.62 -0.16 -4.31
N PRO A 198 -18.11 -1.39 -4.14
CA PRO A 198 -18.93 -2.53 -3.75
C PRO A 198 -19.50 -2.40 -2.33
N PHE A 199 -18.90 -1.52 -1.50
CA PHE A 199 -19.36 -1.23 -0.14
C PHE A 199 -20.34 -0.06 -0.15
N HIS A 200 -21.59 -0.35 0.14
CA HIS A 200 -22.72 0.59 0.16
C HIS A 200 -23.70 0.21 1.29
N PRO A 201 -24.77 0.96 1.57
CA PRO A 201 -25.67 0.67 2.69
C PRO A 201 -26.21 -0.77 2.76
N GLY A 202 -26.35 -1.47 1.60
CA GLY A 202 -26.77 -2.87 1.53
C GLY A 202 -25.63 -3.90 1.63
N ARG A 203 -24.38 -3.50 1.43
CA ARG A 203 -23.16 -4.32 1.62
C ARG A 203 -22.14 -3.54 2.43
N ARG A 204 -22.18 -3.69 3.73
CA ARG A 204 -21.32 -2.94 4.65
C ARG A 204 -20.03 -3.73 4.93
N ALA A 205 -18.89 -3.00 5.04
CA ALA A 205 -17.68 -3.53 5.63
C ALA A 205 -17.93 -3.85 7.12
N LYS A 206 -17.35 -4.97 7.61
CA LYS A 206 -17.47 -5.37 9.01
C LYS A 206 -16.40 -4.66 9.84
N LEU A 207 -16.78 -3.86 10.83
CA LEU A 207 -15.84 -3.30 11.79
C LEU A 207 -15.26 -4.43 12.64
N ALA A 208 -13.95 -4.64 12.57
CA ALA A 208 -13.25 -5.71 13.26
C ALA A 208 -12.56 -5.23 14.54
N ASP A 209 -11.99 -4.01 14.55
CA ASP A 209 -11.31 -3.45 15.71
C ASP A 209 -11.38 -1.92 15.69
N VAL A 210 -11.43 -1.32 16.88
CA VAL A 210 -11.30 0.14 17.11
C VAL A 210 -10.30 0.35 18.22
N ARG A 211 -9.24 1.10 17.94
CA ARG A 211 -8.18 1.33 18.91
C ARG A 211 -7.74 2.78 18.94
N GLN A 212 -7.70 3.37 20.12
CA GLN A 212 -7.01 4.64 20.34
C GLN A 212 -5.50 4.39 20.41
N ILE A 213 -4.73 5.17 19.63
CA ILE A 213 -3.26 5.12 19.60
C ILE A 213 -2.74 6.54 19.81
N GLY A 214 -2.50 6.90 21.07
CA GLY A 214 -2.19 8.28 21.44
C GLY A 214 -3.36 9.20 21.12
N ASP A 215 -3.17 10.14 20.20
CA ASP A 215 -4.16 11.12 19.75
C ASP A 215 -4.90 10.73 18.47
N VAL A 216 -4.57 9.58 17.86
CA VAL A 216 -5.26 9.08 16.66
C VAL A 216 -6.14 7.86 16.97
N VAL A 217 -7.08 7.55 16.07
CA VAL A 217 -7.93 6.36 16.16
C VAL A 217 -7.67 5.45 14.98
N LEU A 218 -7.31 4.19 15.25
CA LEU A 218 -7.26 3.12 14.27
C LEU A 218 -8.63 2.46 14.16
N LEU A 219 -9.14 2.38 12.94
CA LEU A 219 -10.30 1.57 12.56
C LEU A 219 -9.81 0.42 11.67
N ARG A 220 -10.12 -0.83 12.08
CA ARG A 220 -9.88 -2.01 11.24
C ARG A 220 -11.21 -2.52 10.69
N TYR A 221 -11.28 -2.68 9.38
CA TYR A 221 -12.45 -3.24 8.70
C TYR A 221 -12.09 -4.52 7.96
N ALA A 222 -12.89 -5.57 8.16
CA ALA A 222 -12.90 -6.73 7.28
C ALA A 222 -13.72 -6.38 6.02
N LEU A 223 -13.10 -6.56 4.85
CA LEU A 223 -13.67 -6.26 3.55
C LEU A 223 -14.05 -7.54 2.77
N SER A 224 -13.46 -8.68 3.12
CA SER A 224 -13.76 -9.97 2.50
C SER A 224 -13.87 -11.09 3.54
N PRO A 225 -14.46 -12.26 3.18
CA PRO A 225 -14.48 -13.44 4.06
C PRO A 225 -13.07 -14.00 4.39
N ARG A 226 -12.04 -13.66 3.60
CA ARG A 226 -10.66 -14.09 3.84
C ARG A 226 -10.07 -13.50 5.13
N PHE A 227 -10.64 -12.40 5.63
CA PHE A 227 -10.25 -11.79 6.91
C PHE A 227 -10.35 -12.78 8.09
N ASP A 228 -11.48 -13.48 8.22
CA ASP A 228 -11.71 -14.40 9.34
C ASP A 228 -10.72 -15.60 9.28
N SER A 229 -10.31 -16.04 8.08
CA SER A 229 -9.32 -17.10 7.90
C SER A 229 -7.90 -16.65 8.25
N ALA A 230 -7.53 -15.41 7.93
CA ALA A 230 -6.22 -14.85 8.25
C ALA A 230 -6.03 -14.63 9.77
N GLU A 231 -7.07 -14.17 10.49
CA GLU A 231 -7.03 -14.02 11.95
C GLU A 231 -6.87 -15.36 12.71
N GLN A 232 -7.30 -16.48 12.10
CA GLN A 232 -7.15 -17.83 12.69
C GLN A 232 -5.74 -18.39 12.46
N GLY A 233 -5.05 -17.99 11.39
CA GLY A 233 -3.69 -18.44 11.09
C GLY A 233 -2.59 -17.72 11.88
N ASP A 234 -2.89 -16.52 12.40
CA ASP A 234 -1.96 -15.72 13.22
C ASP A 234 -2.02 -16.05 14.73
N ARG A 235 -2.83 -17.05 15.15
CA ARG A 235 -2.93 -17.56 16.54
C ARG A 235 -2.15 -18.86 16.68
#